data_2ed5d08e418d4cedcf54bc4cc42ac043
#
_entry.id   2ed5d08e418d4cedcf54bc4cc42ac043
#
_cell.length_a   1.000
_cell.length_b   1.000
_cell.length_c   1.000
_cell.angle_alpha   90.00
_cell.angle_beta   90.00
_cell.angle_gamma   90.00
#
_symmetry.space_group_name_H-M   'P 1'
#
loop_
_entity.id
_entity.type
_entity.pdbx_description
1 polymer ?
#
loop_
_entity_poly.entity_id
_entity_poly.type
_entity_poly.pdbx_seq_one_letter_code
_entity_poly.pdbx_strand_id
1 'polypeptide(L)'
;MKSFPNKWMSNKIKEAFMCENYESTYTSGSTSERMQIVRPKDWWKGEYKRTANYNKYLMQKEINNWKKAILTTAICSNMACYLETPSYEERIIHNTLFLNIHPDPNTWKKTDIERICYEIELFKPLYIDVDPIYLSILLNKISDYGINFQYTPQAISLSYEYCTKNIRKFIESHIKCPIFNLYGSTEIGYILCECECGQMHLCDDLIQVELIPFKNRTDLFSLIVTSLRNPFMPFVNYKTGDIVKATSSNNKCECGLRTPTNIQWVM
;
A
#
# COMPACT_ATOMS: atom_id res chain seq x y z
N MET A 1 12.05 -19.87 -6.43
CA MET A 1 12.33 -18.43 -6.25
C MET A 1 12.32 -18.05 -4.77
N LYS A 2 11.32 -18.45 -4.01
CA LYS A 2 11.11 -17.99 -2.62
C LYS A 2 12.14 -18.45 -1.58
N SER A 3 12.91 -19.52 -1.82
CA SER A 3 13.81 -20.14 -0.83
C SER A 3 15.26 -19.64 -0.82
N PHE A 4 15.70 -18.85 -1.81
CA PHE A 4 17.10 -18.44 -1.94
C PHE A 4 17.25 -17.00 -2.44
N PRO A 5 17.02 -15.99 -1.61
CA PRO A 5 17.18 -14.59 -2.01
C PRO A 5 18.58 -14.29 -2.57
N ASN A 6 19.62 -14.92 -2.03
CA ASN A 6 21.01 -14.71 -2.45
C ASN A 6 21.29 -14.97 -3.95
N LYS A 7 20.48 -15.81 -4.60
CA LYS A 7 20.62 -16.09 -6.05
C LYS A 7 20.06 -14.96 -6.94
N TRP A 8 19.23 -14.09 -6.38
CA TRP A 8 18.53 -13.02 -7.10
C TRP A 8 19.08 -11.64 -6.79
N MET A 9 20.02 -11.58 -5.85
CA MET A 9 20.64 -10.32 -5.43
C MET A 9 21.71 -9.87 -6.42
N SER A 10 21.70 -8.59 -6.76
CA SER A 10 22.73 -7.97 -7.59
C SER A 10 24.07 -7.85 -6.83
N ASN A 11 25.17 -7.62 -7.57
CA ASN A 11 26.47 -7.36 -6.95
C ASN A 11 26.50 -6.11 -6.08
N LYS A 12 25.64 -5.12 -6.34
CA LYS A 12 25.49 -3.90 -5.54
C LYS A 12 25.07 -4.18 -4.09
N ILE A 13 24.46 -5.33 -3.85
CA ILE A 13 24.08 -5.73 -2.49
C ILE A 13 25.27 -6.01 -1.61
N LYS A 14 26.37 -6.53 -2.15
CA LYS A 14 27.60 -6.77 -1.39
C LYS A 14 28.18 -5.47 -0.82
N GLU A 15 28.15 -4.41 -1.61
CA GLU A 15 28.60 -3.08 -1.18
C GLU A 15 27.64 -2.50 -0.11
N ALA A 16 26.35 -2.67 -0.29
CA ALA A 16 25.35 -2.20 0.67
C ALA A 16 25.44 -2.95 2.02
N PHE A 17 25.72 -4.25 2.01
CA PHE A 17 25.98 -5.03 3.23
C PHE A 17 27.20 -4.52 4.00
N MET A 18 28.25 -4.14 3.29
CA MET A 18 29.47 -3.58 3.91
C MET A 18 29.22 -2.20 4.54
N CYS A 19 28.24 -1.44 4.03
CA CYS A 19 27.93 -0.08 4.50
C CYS A 19 26.69 -0.02 5.41
N GLU A 20 26.07 -1.16 5.76
CA GLU A 20 24.81 -1.25 6.53
C GLU A 20 23.67 -0.38 5.95
N ASN A 21 23.71 -0.09 4.66
CA ASN A 21 22.74 0.80 3.98
C ASN A 21 21.63 0.01 3.27
N TYR A 22 21.08 -0.97 3.94
CA TYR A 22 19.96 -1.77 3.43
C TYR A 22 18.92 -2.03 4.51
N GLU A 23 17.74 -2.41 4.07
CA GLU A 23 16.69 -2.98 4.90
C GLU A 23 16.24 -4.30 4.30
N SER A 24 15.78 -5.22 5.14
CA SER A 24 15.18 -6.46 4.67
C SER A 24 13.79 -6.64 5.27
N THR A 25 12.90 -7.21 4.46
CA THR A 25 11.54 -7.53 4.87
C THR A 25 11.11 -8.84 4.24
N TYR A 26 9.96 -9.36 4.66
CA TYR A 26 9.40 -10.58 4.09
C TYR A 26 8.08 -10.29 3.41
N THR A 27 7.81 -11.00 2.32
CA THR A 27 6.51 -10.92 1.66
C THR A 27 5.42 -11.45 2.59
N SER A 28 4.22 -10.88 2.51
CA SER A 28 3.05 -11.32 3.28
C SER A 28 2.62 -12.75 2.94
N GLY A 29 2.88 -13.19 1.72
CA GLY A 29 2.67 -14.51 1.13
C GLY A 29 1.49 -15.31 1.66
N SER A 30 0.45 -15.46 0.87
CA SER A 30 -0.65 -16.42 1.09
C SER A 30 -0.20 -17.90 0.97
N THR A 31 0.99 -18.14 0.45
CA THR A 31 1.65 -19.46 0.36
C THR A 31 2.68 -19.61 1.46
N SER A 32 2.85 -20.80 2.00
CA SER A 32 3.68 -21.15 3.18
C SER A 32 5.12 -20.64 3.19
N GLU A 33 5.67 -20.23 2.05
CA GLU A 33 7.03 -19.73 1.94
C GLU A 33 7.03 -18.21 1.70
N ARG A 34 7.59 -17.46 2.66
CA ARG A 34 7.81 -16.01 2.54
C ARG A 34 9.14 -15.75 1.86
N MET A 35 9.15 -14.85 0.89
CA MET A 35 10.38 -14.42 0.23
C MET A 35 10.99 -13.25 1.02
N GLN A 36 12.28 -13.33 1.32
CA GLN A 36 13.03 -12.20 1.86
C GLN A 36 13.34 -11.22 0.73
N ILE A 37 12.98 -9.96 0.93
CA ILE A 37 13.28 -8.84 0.05
C ILE A 37 14.35 -7.99 0.71
N VAL A 38 15.43 -7.73 -0.02
CA VAL A 38 16.49 -6.81 0.39
C VAL A 38 16.45 -5.60 -0.53
N ARG A 39 16.51 -4.41 0.05
CA ARG A 39 16.37 -3.15 -0.68
C ARG A 39 17.14 -2.03 0.00
N PRO A 40 17.42 -0.89 -0.67
CA PRO A 40 18.04 0.27 -0.04
C PRO A 40 17.25 0.75 1.17
N LYS A 41 17.95 1.23 2.17
CA LYS A 41 17.34 1.86 3.35
C LYS A 41 16.42 3.01 2.92
N ASP A 42 15.30 3.18 3.61
CA ASP A 42 14.27 4.18 3.28
C ASP A 42 13.61 4.02 1.89
N TRP A 43 13.67 2.84 1.29
CA TRP A 43 13.14 2.59 -0.05
C TRP A 43 11.65 2.96 -0.18
N TRP A 44 10.83 2.65 0.83
CA TRP A 44 9.41 3.02 0.84
C TRP A 44 9.16 4.52 0.83
N LYS A 45 10.06 5.31 1.40
CA LYS A 45 9.98 6.77 1.31
C LYS A 45 10.07 7.24 -0.15
N GLY A 46 10.95 6.61 -0.93
CA GLY A 46 11.01 6.83 -2.38
C GLY A 46 9.73 6.42 -3.10
N GLU A 47 9.15 5.29 -2.73
CA GLU A 47 7.90 4.80 -3.32
C GLU A 47 6.73 5.76 -3.06
N TYR A 48 6.54 6.22 -1.83
CA TYR A 48 5.51 7.23 -1.52
C TYR A 48 5.72 8.53 -2.28
N LYS A 49 6.98 8.98 -2.44
CA LYS A 49 7.28 10.18 -3.23
C LYS A 49 6.91 10.00 -4.71
N ARG A 50 7.05 8.80 -5.26
CA ARG A 50 6.62 8.50 -6.64
C ARG A 50 5.10 8.61 -6.77
N THR A 51 4.35 8.01 -5.83
CA THR A 51 2.88 8.04 -5.89
C THR A 51 2.33 9.46 -5.89
N ALA A 52 3.02 10.40 -5.24
CA ALA A 52 2.65 11.80 -5.23
C ALA A 52 2.56 12.43 -6.61
N ASN A 53 3.38 11.98 -7.56
CA ASN A 53 3.39 12.53 -8.91
C ASN A 53 2.16 12.15 -9.74
N TYR A 54 1.33 11.24 -9.23
CA TYR A 54 0.15 10.72 -9.92
C TYR A 54 -1.17 11.24 -9.36
N ASN A 55 -1.13 12.06 -8.31
CA ASN A 55 -2.32 12.60 -7.69
C ASN A 55 -2.10 14.04 -7.23
N LYS A 56 -2.90 15.00 -7.72
CA LYS A 56 -2.73 16.42 -7.41
C LYS A 56 -2.83 16.76 -5.92
N TYR A 57 -3.59 15.99 -5.14
CA TYR A 57 -3.70 16.21 -3.70
C TYR A 57 -2.40 15.91 -2.96
N LEU A 58 -1.55 15.07 -3.55
CA LEU A 58 -0.25 14.69 -3.01
C LEU A 58 0.89 15.55 -3.58
N MET A 59 0.79 15.95 -4.87
CA MET A 59 1.85 16.72 -5.56
C MET A 59 2.15 18.06 -4.91
N GLN A 60 1.17 18.70 -4.29
CA GLN A 60 1.29 20.06 -3.74
C GLN A 60 2.04 20.13 -2.40
N LYS A 61 2.51 19.03 -1.87
CA LYS A 61 3.02 18.96 -0.49
C LYS A 61 4.32 18.18 -0.39
N GLU A 62 5.19 18.64 0.51
CA GLU A 62 6.43 17.93 0.85
C GLU A 62 6.12 16.65 1.63
N ILE A 63 5.83 15.55 0.92
CA ILE A 63 5.48 14.25 1.49
C ILE A 63 6.47 13.76 2.54
N ASN A 64 7.74 14.13 2.42
CA ASN A 64 8.78 13.69 3.34
C ASN A 64 8.58 14.16 4.80
N ASN A 65 7.84 15.25 5.00
CA ASN A 65 7.57 15.84 6.31
C ASN A 65 6.14 15.55 6.81
N TRP A 66 5.38 14.73 6.10
CA TRP A 66 4.01 14.42 6.50
C TRP A 66 3.98 13.51 7.70
N LYS A 67 3.16 13.88 8.67
CA LYS A 67 2.64 12.94 9.64
C LYS A 67 1.71 11.97 8.91
N LYS A 68 2.06 10.70 8.93
CA LYS A 68 1.31 9.63 8.29
C LYS A 68 0.83 8.62 9.33
N ALA A 69 -0.37 8.10 9.17
CA ALA A 69 -0.79 6.91 9.92
C ALA A 69 -0.97 5.72 8.97
N ILE A 70 -0.72 4.52 9.48
CA ILE A 70 -0.90 3.25 8.76
C ILE A 70 -1.87 2.39 9.56
N LEU A 71 -2.91 1.88 8.87
CA LEU A 71 -3.84 0.92 9.44
C LEU A 71 -3.95 -0.30 8.53
N THR A 72 -3.21 -1.33 8.88
CA THR A 72 -3.17 -2.62 8.19
C THR A 72 -2.83 -3.73 9.17
N THR A 73 -2.51 -4.92 8.71
CA THR A 73 -2.06 -5.99 9.61
C THR A 73 -0.79 -5.58 10.34
N ALA A 74 -0.64 -5.97 11.59
CA ALA A 74 0.56 -5.69 12.38
C ALA A 74 1.83 -6.27 11.74
N ILE A 75 1.74 -7.41 11.04
CA ILE A 75 2.85 -8.03 10.30
C ILE A 75 3.32 -7.16 9.15
N CYS A 76 2.40 -6.58 8.37
CA CYS A 76 2.72 -5.72 7.23
C CYS A 76 3.31 -4.38 7.66
N SER A 77 3.04 -3.94 8.88
CA SER A 77 3.59 -2.70 9.43
C SER A 77 5.04 -2.84 9.95
N ASN A 78 5.71 -3.97 9.71
CA ASN A 78 7.04 -4.30 10.26
C ASN A 78 7.13 -4.33 11.79
N MET A 79 6.01 -4.28 12.49
CA MET A 79 5.95 -4.42 13.94
C MET A 79 5.92 -5.91 14.28
N ALA A 80 7.07 -6.50 14.53
CA ALA A 80 7.26 -7.94 14.70
C ALA A 80 6.84 -8.49 16.08
N CYS A 81 6.24 -7.71 16.96
CA CYS A 81 5.96 -8.15 18.32
C CYS A 81 4.48 -8.38 18.58
N TYR A 82 4.04 -9.64 18.47
CA TYR A 82 2.75 -10.10 18.98
C TYR A 82 2.77 -10.43 20.49
N LEU A 83 3.94 -10.45 21.11
CA LEU A 83 4.12 -10.87 22.50
C LEU A 83 3.94 -9.71 23.50
N GLU A 84 4.16 -8.47 23.06
CA GLU A 84 3.98 -7.28 23.88
C GLU A 84 3.19 -6.25 23.09
N THR A 85 2.26 -5.58 23.79
CA THR A 85 1.51 -4.46 23.19
C THR A 85 2.41 -3.22 23.22
N PRO A 86 2.95 -2.75 22.09
CA PRO A 86 3.82 -1.59 22.08
C PRO A 86 3.07 -0.33 22.51
N SER A 87 3.73 0.56 23.22
CA SER A 87 3.20 1.87 23.62
C SER A 87 2.89 2.73 22.40
N TYR A 88 2.19 3.85 22.61
CA TYR A 88 1.90 4.80 21.55
C TYR A 88 3.20 5.34 20.92
N GLU A 89 4.18 5.70 21.74
CA GLU A 89 5.46 6.26 21.32
C GLU A 89 6.29 5.25 20.50
N GLU A 90 6.31 4.00 20.92
CA GLU A 90 7.02 2.92 20.22
C GLU A 90 6.43 2.62 18.84
N ARG A 91 5.16 2.94 18.63
CA ARG A 91 4.49 2.78 17.33
C ARG A 91 4.66 4.00 16.40
N ILE A 92 5.35 5.04 16.85
CA ILE A 92 5.72 6.17 16.00
C ILE A 92 7.15 5.96 15.50
N ILE A 93 7.28 5.56 14.22
CA ILE A 93 8.57 5.38 13.56
C ILE A 93 8.74 6.51 12.53
N HIS A 94 9.74 7.37 12.75
CA HIS A 94 9.88 8.62 12.02
C HIS A 94 8.57 9.44 12.13
N ASN A 95 7.99 9.90 11.06
CA ASN A 95 6.71 10.63 11.07
C ASN A 95 5.50 9.72 10.78
N THR A 96 5.58 8.43 11.13
CA THR A 96 4.54 7.44 10.81
C THR A 96 4.06 6.75 12.07
N LEU A 97 2.75 6.85 12.36
CA LEU A 97 2.08 6.12 13.43
C LEU A 97 1.46 4.83 12.89
N PHE A 98 1.84 3.70 13.49
CA PHE A 98 1.23 2.40 13.22
C PHE A 98 0.08 2.14 14.19
N LEU A 99 -1.15 2.15 13.69
CA LEU A 99 -2.37 2.13 14.51
C LEU A 99 -2.75 0.73 15.01
N ASN A 100 -2.48 -0.30 14.20
CA ASN A 100 -2.94 -1.64 14.51
C ASN A 100 -1.93 -2.42 15.36
N ILE A 101 -2.45 -3.03 16.43
CA ILE A 101 -1.69 -3.89 17.35
C ILE A 101 -2.25 -5.32 17.43
N HIS A 102 -3.36 -5.62 16.71
CA HIS A 102 -3.98 -6.92 16.69
C HIS A 102 -3.91 -7.56 15.29
N PRO A 103 -3.71 -8.86 15.20
CA PRO A 103 -3.62 -9.54 13.91
C PRO A 103 -4.96 -9.59 13.15
N ASP A 104 -6.11 -9.62 13.87
CA ASP A 104 -7.44 -9.72 13.29
C ASP A 104 -8.32 -8.54 13.71
N PRO A 105 -8.72 -7.64 12.78
CA PRO A 105 -9.56 -6.48 13.07
C PRO A 105 -10.99 -6.85 13.51
N ASN A 106 -11.45 -8.06 13.21
CA ASN A 106 -12.77 -8.51 13.66
C ASN A 106 -12.82 -8.68 15.18
N THR A 107 -11.68 -8.94 15.82
CA THR A 107 -11.56 -9.11 17.27
C THR A 107 -11.49 -7.78 18.03
N TRP A 108 -11.42 -6.63 17.36
CA TRP A 108 -11.36 -5.33 17.99
C TRP A 108 -12.57 -5.08 18.89
N LYS A 109 -12.31 -4.74 20.14
CA LYS A 109 -13.29 -4.33 21.14
C LYS A 109 -13.53 -2.82 21.06
N LYS A 110 -14.53 -2.34 21.79
CA LYS A 110 -14.82 -0.89 21.90
C LYS A 110 -13.58 -0.10 22.30
N THR A 111 -12.84 -0.59 23.29
CA THR A 111 -11.59 0.04 23.77
C THR A 111 -10.51 0.17 22.70
N ASP A 112 -10.43 -0.80 21.75
CA ASP A 112 -9.48 -0.74 20.65
C ASP A 112 -9.87 0.36 19.65
N ILE A 113 -11.17 0.48 19.37
CA ILE A 113 -11.70 1.51 18.48
C ILE A 113 -11.52 2.91 19.11
N GLU A 114 -11.86 3.07 20.38
CA GLU A 114 -11.65 4.33 21.12
C GLU A 114 -10.17 4.73 21.11
N ARG A 115 -9.26 3.78 21.34
CA ARG A 115 -7.81 4.00 21.27
C ARG A 115 -7.39 4.46 19.86
N ILE A 116 -7.80 3.76 18.80
CA ILE A 116 -7.44 4.11 17.41
C ILE A 116 -7.94 5.52 17.09
N CYS A 117 -9.17 5.85 17.42
CA CYS A 117 -9.73 7.18 17.21
C CYS A 117 -8.96 8.26 17.97
N TYR A 118 -8.72 8.03 19.25
CA TYR A 118 -7.95 8.95 20.12
C TYR A 118 -6.53 9.18 19.59
N GLU A 119 -5.84 8.12 19.18
CA GLU A 119 -4.48 8.21 18.65
C GLU A 119 -4.41 8.96 17.33
N ILE A 120 -5.40 8.79 16.43
CA ILE A 120 -5.51 9.58 15.20
C ILE A 120 -5.73 11.07 15.54
N GLU A 121 -6.61 11.37 16.46
CA GLU A 121 -6.89 12.76 16.89
C GLU A 121 -5.70 13.42 17.60
N LEU A 122 -4.93 12.65 18.37
CA LEU A 122 -3.72 13.12 19.05
C LEU A 122 -2.57 13.33 18.03
N PHE A 123 -2.31 12.37 17.18
CA PHE A 123 -1.22 12.40 16.22
C PHE A 123 -1.48 13.38 15.07
N LYS A 124 -2.74 13.53 14.65
CA LYS A 124 -3.20 14.38 13.54
C LYS A 124 -2.45 14.08 12.23
N PRO A 125 -2.54 12.85 11.71
CA PRO A 125 -1.87 12.48 10.48
C PRO A 125 -2.45 13.26 9.30
N LEU A 126 -1.62 13.91 8.50
CA LEU A 126 -2.09 14.55 7.26
C LEU A 126 -2.57 13.52 6.24
N TYR A 127 -2.02 12.32 6.30
CA TYR A 127 -2.26 11.25 5.36
C TYR A 127 -2.44 9.92 6.08
N ILE A 128 -3.42 9.12 5.67
CA ILE A 128 -3.64 7.78 6.19
C ILE A 128 -3.52 6.77 5.05
N ASP A 129 -2.63 5.80 5.22
CA ASP A 129 -2.45 4.66 4.32
C ASP A 129 -3.10 3.44 4.97
N VAL A 130 -4.12 2.87 4.34
CA VAL A 130 -4.99 1.93 5.02
C VAL A 130 -5.45 0.78 4.13
N ASP A 131 -5.54 -0.40 4.73
CA ASP A 131 -6.26 -1.53 4.18
C ASP A 131 -7.77 -1.21 4.15
N PRO A 132 -8.44 -1.27 2.98
CA PRO A 132 -9.85 -0.92 2.85
C PRO A 132 -10.78 -1.77 3.72
N ILE A 133 -10.40 -3.02 4.00
CA ILE A 133 -11.18 -3.93 4.87
C ILE A 133 -11.06 -3.45 6.32
N TYR A 134 -9.85 -3.15 6.78
CA TYR A 134 -9.60 -2.62 8.13
C TYR A 134 -10.34 -1.29 8.35
N LEU A 135 -10.29 -0.40 7.35
CA LEU A 135 -11.01 0.87 7.43
C LEU A 135 -12.52 0.67 7.49
N SER A 136 -13.07 -0.23 6.68
CA SER A 136 -14.50 -0.51 6.70
C SER A 136 -14.97 -1.09 8.03
N ILE A 137 -14.19 -1.99 8.64
CA ILE A 137 -14.46 -2.54 9.97
C ILE A 137 -14.39 -1.44 11.03
N LEU A 138 -13.37 -0.58 10.98
CA LEU A 138 -13.22 0.54 11.90
C LEU A 138 -14.44 1.47 11.85
N LEU A 139 -14.85 1.89 10.65
CA LEU A 139 -15.99 2.79 10.46
C LEU A 139 -17.32 2.18 10.93
N ASN A 140 -17.55 0.89 10.65
CA ASN A 140 -18.73 0.18 11.16
C ASN A 140 -18.72 0.17 12.70
N LYS A 141 -17.60 -0.20 13.32
CA LYS A 141 -17.52 -0.26 14.80
C LYS A 141 -17.61 1.12 15.46
N ILE A 142 -17.09 2.17 14.83
CA ILE A 142 -17.30 3.57 15.29
C ILE A 142 -18.79 3.88 15.35
N SER A 143 -19.53 3.53 14.30
CA SER A 143 -20.99 3.71 14.23
C SER A 143 -21.71 2.87 15.27
N ASP A 144 -21.43 1.57 15.35
CA ASP A 144 -22.09 0.62 16.26
C ASP A 144 -21.90 0.97 17.73
N TYR A 145 -20.72 1.47 18.10
CA TYR A 145 -20.41 1.87 19.47
C TYR A 145 -20.77 3.32 19.78
N GLY A 146 -21.27 4.08 18.81
CA GLY A 146 -21.61 5.50 18.97
C GLY A 146 -20.42 6.37 19.35
N ILE A 147 -19.23 6.07 18.81
CA ILE A 147 -18.01 6.83 19.12
C ILE A 147 -18.01 8.12 18.31
N ASN A 148 -17.86 9.26 18.99
CA ASN A 148 -17.73 10.55 18.34
C ASN A 148 -16.31 10.75 17.82
N PHE A 149 -16.10 10.51 16.52
CA PHE A 149 -14.82 10.67 15.85
C PHE A 149 -14.96 11.71 14.74
N GLN A 150 -14.21 12.81 14.84
CA GLN A 150 -14.38 13.96 13.95
C GLN A 150 -13.13 14.30 13.12
N TYR A 151 -12.02 13.57 13.32
CA TYR A 151 -10.81 13.87 12.59
C TYR A 151 -10.91 13.45 11.11
N THR A 152 -10.54 14.36 10.22
CA THR A 152 -10.47 14.11 8.79
C THR A 152 -9.07 14.44 8.28
N PRO A 153 -8.32 13.46 7.73
CA PRO A 153 -7.01 13.70 7.12
C PRO A 153 -7.16 14.48 5.80
N GLN A 154 -6.05 14.94 5.25
CA GLN A 154 -6.09 15.61 3.95
C GLN A 154 -6.27 14.64 2.80
N ALA A 155 -5.86 13.38 2.95
CA ALA A 155 -6.08 12.32 1.98
C ALA A 155 -5.93 10.94 2.63
N ILE A 156 -6.56 9.93 2.00
CA ILE A 156 -6.44 8.52 2.36
C ILE A 156 -6.06 7.72 1.12
N SER A 157 -5.03 6.86 1.24
CA SER A 157 -4.81 5.79 0.27
C SER A 157 -5.39 4.47 0.74
N LEU A 158 -6.02 3.76 -0.17
CA LEU A 158 -6.44 2.39 0.00
C LEU A 158 -5.42 1.49 -0.67
N SER A 159 -4.68 0.74 0.13
CA SER A 159 -3.63 -0.17 -0.30
C SER A 159 -3.71 -1.50 0.46
N TYR A 160 -2.75 -2.39 0.27
CA TYR A 160 -2.64 -3.71 0.89
C TYR A 160 -3.60 -4.76 0.33
N GLU A 161 -4.91 -4.51 0.31
CA GLU A 161 -5.93 -5.43 -0.20
C GLU A 161 -6.81 -4.76 -1.27
N TYR A 162 -7.49 -5.60 -2.06
CA TYR A 162 -8.38 -5.12 -3.10
C TYR A 162 -9.59 -4.38 -2.52
N CYS A 163 -9.76 -3.13 -2.90
CA CYS A 163 -10.94 -2.35 -2.55
C CYS A 163 -12.08 -2.60 -3.54
N THR A 164 -13.10 -3.37 -3.13
CA THR A 164 -14.28 -3.57 -3.96
C THR A 164 -15.08 -2.28 -4.11
N LYS A 165 -15.90 -2.18 -5.18
CA LYS A 165 -16.77 -1.00 -5.41
C LYS A 165 -17.72 -0.73 -4.24
N ASN A 166 -18.18 -1.77 -3.56
CA ASN A 166 -19.10 -1.62 -2.43
C ASN A 166 -18.38 -1.09 -1.20
N ILE A 167 -17.18 -1.61 -0.89
CA ILE A 167 -16.33 -1.10 0.19
C ILE A 167 -15.96 0.36 -0.09
N ARG A 168 -15.57 0.68 -1.31
CA ARG A 168 -15.25 2.06 -1.70
C ARG A 168 -16.41 3.02 -1.45
N LYS A 169 -17.61 2.69 -1.93
CA LYS A 169 -18.82 3.49 -1.69
C LYS A 169 -19.15 3.66 -0.21
N PHE A 170 -18.99 2.58 0.56
CA PHE A 170 -19.19 2.62 2.01
C PHE A 170 -18.22 3.59 2.68
N ILE A 171 -16.92 3.50 2.38
CA ILE A 171 -15.91 4.40 2.93
C ILE A 171 -16.21 5.86 2.54
N GLU A 172 -16.50 6.13 1.27
CA GLU A 172 -16.81 7.48 0.77
C GLU A 172 -18.09 8.08 1.38
N SER A 173 -19.03 7.24 1.84
CA SER A 173 -20.21 7.73 2.55
C SER A 173 -19.88 8.24 3.97
N HIS A 174 -18.81 7.74 4.58
CA HIS A 174 -18.40 8.08 5.96
C HIS A 174 -17.29 9.13 6.01
N ILE A 175 -16.43 9.18 5.00
CA ILE A 175 -15.23 10.03 5.00
C ILE A 175 -15.32 11.07 3.90
N LYS A 176 -15.04 12.34 4.25
CA LYS A 176 -15.18 13.51 3.36
C LYS A 176 -13.85 14.11 2.90
N CYS A 177 -12.81 13.28 2.77
CA CYS A 177 -11.53 13.70 2.16
C CYS A 177 -11.27 12.94 0.86
N PRO A 178 -10.32 13.37 0.03
CA PRO A 178 -9.87 12.62 -1.13
C PRO A 178 -9.41 11.21 -0.76
N ILE A 179 -9.90 10.21 -1.50
CA ILE A 179 -9.55 8.80 -1.31
C ILE A 179 -9.10 8.27 -2.66
N PHE A 180 -7.99 7.51 -2.69
CA PHE A 180 -7.47 6.92 -3.91
C PHE A 180 -6.83 5.55 -3.65
N ASN A 181 -6.86 4.69 -4.66
CA ASN A 181 -6.28 3.35 -4.58
C ASN A 181 -4.80 3.38 -4.97
N LEU A 182 -4.02 2.57 -4.26
CA LEU A 182 -2.65 2.20 -4.63
C LEU A 182 -2.58 0.69 -4.79
N TYR A 183 -2.07 0.24 -5.92
CA TYR A 183 -1.79 -1.18 -6.14
C TYR A 183 -0.29 -1.41 -6.23
N GLY A 184 0.20 -2.38 -5.48
CA GLY A 184 1.61 -2.73 -5.44
C GLY A 184 1.87 -3.98 -4.59
N SER A 185 3.14 -4.32 -4.45
CA SER A 185 3.56 -5.43 -3.62
C SER A 185 4.85 -5.11 -2.86
N THR A 186 5.15 -5.91 -1.84
CA THR A 186 6.39 -5.78 -1.07
C THR A 186 7.65 -5.93 -1.95
N GLU A 187 7.56 -6.73 -3.00
CA GLU A 187 8.66 -7.03 -3.93
C GLU A 187 8.94 -5.89 -4.89
N ILE A 188 7.87 -5.30 -5.42
CA ILE A 188 7.92 -4.39 -6.58
C ILE A 188 7.79 -2.91 -6.16
N GLY A 189 7.06 -2.64 -5.06
CA GLY A 189 6.58 -1.32 -4.72
C GLY A 189 5.24 -1.01 -5.36
N TYR A 190 4.89 0.27 -5.44
CA TYR A 190 3.64 0.69 -6.07
C TYR A 190 3.73 0.58 -7.59
N ILE A 191 2.81 -0.16 -8.18
CA ILE A 191 2.72 -0.42 -9.62
C ILE A 191 1.72 0.53 -10.27
N LEU A 192 0.53 0.65 -9.66
CA LEU A 192 -0.54 1.51 -10.16
C LEU A 192 -0.99 2.49 -9.07
N CYS A 193 -1.24 3.73 -9.47
CA CYS A 193 -1.75 4.81 -8.61
C CYS A 193 -3.01 5.42 -9.21
N GLU A 194 -4.05 5.59 -8.41
CA GLU A 194 -5.27 6.29 -8.80
C GLU A 194 -5.04 7.81 -8.76
N CYS A 195 -5.35 8.50 -9.85
CA CYS A 195 -5.34 9.96 -9.89
C CYS A 195 -6.65 10.55 -9.34
N GLU A 196 -6.71 11.87 -9.24
CA GLU A 196 -7.90 12.60 -8.77
C GLU A 196 -9.14 12.42 -9.66
N CYS A 197 -8.97 11.93 -10.88
CA CYS A 197 -10.08 11.61 -11.80
C CYS A 197 -10.56 10.16 -11.67
N GLY A 198 -10.05 9.40 -10.68
CA GLY A 198 -10.43 8.02 -10.43
C GLY A 198 -9.85 7.02 -11.45
N GLN A 199 -8.80 7.39 -12.19
CA GLN A 199 -8.14 6.52 -13.15
C GLN A 199 -6.81 6.01 -12.61
N MET A 200 -6.54 4.72 -12.84
CA MET A 200 -5.27 4.11 -12.45
C MET A 200 -4.19 4.42 -13.49
N HIS A 201 -3.02 4.82 -13.04
CA HIS A 201 -1.84 5.11 -13.86
C HIS A 201 -0.67 4.23 -13.43
N LEU A 202 0.15 3.81 -14.40
CA LEU A 202 1.40 3.11 -14.12
C LEU A 202 2.40 4.06 -13.46
N CYS A 203 2.92 3.65 -12.31
CA CYS A 203 3.68 4.53 -11.41
C CYS A 203 5.12 4.77 -11.80
N ASP A 204 5.59 4.57 -13.00
CA ASP A 204 6.99 4.88 -13.37
C ASP A 204 7.39 4.26 -14.72
N ASP A 205 8.44 4.81 -15.28
CA ASP A 205 9.12 4.30 -16.49
C ASP A 205 10.05 3.09 -16.19
N LEU A 206 10.38 2.84 -14.92
CA LEU A 206 11.18 1.68 -14.49
C LEU A 206 10.36 0.42 -14.22
N ILE A 207 9.05 0.48 -14.47
CA ILE A 207 8.14 -0.66 -14.39
C ILE A 207 7.56 -0.92 -15.78
N GLN A 208 7.64 -2.16 -16.21
CA GLN A 208 6.93 -2.69 -17.35
C GLN A 208 5.93 -3.72 -16.87
N VAL A 209 4.72 -3.67 -17.40
CA VAL A 209 3.66 -4.65 -17.14
C VAL A 209 3.30 -5.39 -18.41
N GLU A 210 3.12 -6.69 -18.27
CA GLU A 210 2.66 -7.59 -19.34
C GLU A 210 1.43 -8.34 -18.85
N LEU A 211 0.45 -8.48 -19.73
CA LEU A 211 -0.83 -9.12 -19.47
C LEU A 211 -0.91 -10.45 -20.20
N ILE A 212 -0.95 -11.54 -19.46
CA ILE A 212 -1.11 -12.88 -20.02
C ILE A 212 -2.57 -13.32 -19.82
N PRO A 213 -3.30 -13.69 -20.90
CA PRO A 213 -4.68 -14.13 -20.77
C PRO A 213 -4.85 -15.21 -19.69
N PHE A 214 -5.83 -15.02 -18.81
CA PHE A 214 -6.10 -15.94 -17.71
C PHE A 214 -7.05 -17.05 -18.19
N LYS A 215 -6.49 -18.25 -18.38
CA LYS A 215 -7.25 -19.41 -18.89
C LYS A 215 -7.96 -19.05 -20.21
N ASN A 216 -9.23 -19.39 -20.35
CA ASN A 216 -10.06 -19.10 -21.52
C ASN A 216 -10.89 -17.80 -21.36
N ARG A 217 -10.41 -16.85 -20.57
CA ARG A 217 -11.10 -15.56 -20.34
C ARG A 217 -10.46 -14.47 -21.19
N THR A 218 -11.27 -13.71 -21.90
CA THR A 218 -10.84 -12.61 -22.76
C THR A 218 -10.72 -11.27 -22.02
N ASP A 219 -11.29 -11.19 -20.84
CA ASP A 219 -11.35 -9.97 -20.01
C ASP A 219 -10.46 -10.01 -18.77
N LEU A 220 -9.88 -11.18 -18.45
CA LEU A 220 -9.03 -11.39 -17.29
C LEU A 220 -7.61 -11.79 -17.68
N PHE A 221 -6.64 -11.24 -16.99
CA PHE A 221 -5.23 -11.44 -17.27
C PHE A 221 -4.44 -11.68 -15.99
N SER A 222 -3.44 -12.55 -16.06
CA SER A 222 -2.38 -12.62 -15.05
C SER A 222 -1.40 -11.49 -15.28
N LEU A 223 -1.03 -10.80 -14.20
CA LEU A 223 -0.10 -9.69 -14.24
C LEU A 223 1.34 -10.18 -14.11
N ILE A 224 2.16 -9.85 -15.10
CA ILE A 224 3.61 -10.04 -15.08
C ILE A 224 4.26 -8.67 -15.00
N VAL A 225 5.24 -8.52 -14.10
CA VAL A 225 5.90 -7.23 -13.88
C VAL A 225 7.41 -7.37 -13.99
N THR A 226 8.02 -6.48 -14.75
CA THR A 226 9.45 -6.22 -14.70
C THR A 226 9.68 -4.90 -13.97
N SER A 227 10.49 -4.92 -12.91
CA SER A 227 10.83 -3.73 -12.12
C SER A 227 12.33 -3.65 -11.87
N LEU A 228 12.92 -2.54 -12.26
CA LEU A 228 14.32 -2.21 -12.02
C LEU A 228 14.51 -1.20 -10.88
N ARG A 229 13.44 -0.88 -10.16
CA ARG A 229 13.45 0.12 -9.07
C ARG A 229 14.32 -0.31 -7.89
N ASN A 230 14.29 -1.59 -7.56
CA ASN A 230 15.15 -2.13 -6.51
C ASN A 230 16.48 -2.58 -7.12
N PRO A 231 17.57 -1.80 -6.97
CA PRO A 231 18.84 -2.12 -7.59
C PRO A 231 19.52 -3.35 -6.95
N PHE A 232 19.06 -3.76 -5.77
CA PHE A 232 19.59 -4.93 -5.07
C PHE A 232 18.93 -6.23 -5.54
N MET A 233 17.64 -6.15 -5.81
CA MET A 233 16.83 -7.27 -6.29
C MET A 233 15.92 -6.83 -7.43
N PRO A 234 16.47 -6.65 -8.65
CA PRO A 234 15.63 -6.37 -9.81
C PRO A 234 14.76 -7.58 -10.12
N PHE A 235 13.49 -7.34 -10.42
CA PHE A 235 12.55 -8.37 -10.80
C PHE A 235 12.28 -8.30 -12.28
N VAL A 236 12.54 -9.40 -13.00
CA VAL A 236 12.30 -9.50 -14.45
C VAL A 236 11.27 -10.60 -14.68
N ASN A 237 10.21 -10.27 -15.43
CA ASN A 237 9.11 -11.19 -15.72
C ASN A 237 8.52 -11.85 -14.44
N TYR A 238 8.38 -11.05 -13.39
CA TYR A 238 7.85 -11.52 -12.11
C TYR A 238 6.33 -11.69 -12.21
N LYS A 239 5.87 -12.92 -12.00
CA LYS A 239 4.44 -13.22 -11.92
C LYS A 239 3.96 -12.85 -10.51
N THR A 240 3.15 -11.81 -10.40
CA THR A 240 2.64 -11.32 -9.10
C THR A 240 1.72 -12.34 -8.42
N GLY A 241 1.00 -13.10 -9.19
CA GLY A 241 -0.08 -13.96 -8.73
C GLY A 241 -1.46 -13.31 -8.84
N ASP A 242 -1.49 -12.01 -9.06
CA ASP A 242 -2.73 -11.24 -9.15
C ASP A 242 -3.38 -11.35 -10.52
N ILE A 243 -4.70 -11.18 -10.51
CA ILE A 243 -5.53 -11.15 -11.71
C ILE A 243 -6.05 -9.72 -11.90
N VAL A 244 -5.93 -9.24 -13.11
CA VAL A 244 -6.37 -7.91 -13.51
C VAL A 244 -7.36 -8.00 -14.67
N LYS A 245 -8.19 -6.96 -14.78
CA LYS A 245 -9.07 -6.75 -15.91
C LYS A 245 -8.47 -5.68 -16.80
N ALA A 246 -8.36 -5.94 -18.11
CA ALA A 246 -8.01 -4.92 -19.08
C ALA A 246 -9.29 -4.30 -19.64
N THR A 247 -9.31 -2.97 -19.78
CA THR A 247 -10.39 -2.24 -20.42
C THR A 247 -9.86 -1.59 -21.71
N SER A 248 -10.65 -1.58 -22.75
CA SER A 248 -10.25 -1.10 -24.10
C SER A 248 -10.34 0.43 -24.29
N SER A 249 -10.40 1.23 -23.24
CA SER A 249 -10.57 2.67 -23.38
C SER A 249 -9.25 3.37 -23.73
N ASN A 250 -9.18 3.95 -24.91
CA ASN A 250 -8.08 4.82 -25.37
C ASN A 250 -8.26 6.29 -24.92
N ASN A 251 -9.07 6.55 -23.93
CA ASN A 251 -9.39 7.92 -23.52
C ASN A 251 -8.22 8.49 -22.71
N LYS A 252 -7.78 9.69 -23.08
CA LYS A 252 -6.86 10.49 -22.27
C LYS A 252 -7.50 10.80 -20.92
N CYS A 253 -6.74 10.64 -19.85
CA CYS A 253 -7.21 11.05 -18.53
C CYS A 253 -7.23 12.59 -18.43
N GLU A 254 -8.28 13.15 -17.84
CA GLU A 254 -8.43 14.58 -17.60
C GLU A 254 -7.41 15.15 -16.59
N CYS A 255 -6.75 14.27 -15.82
CA CYS A 255 -5.66 14.67 -14.92
C CYS A 255 -4.41 15.21 -15.67
N GLY A 256 -4.34 15.04 -17.00
CA GLY A 256 -3.19 15.46 -17.80
C GLY A 256 -2.00 14.53 -17.77
N LEU A 257 -2.03 13.47 -16.94
CA LEU A 257 -1.01 12.44 -16.90
C LEU A 257 -1.08 11.56 -18.15
N ARG A 258 0.00 10.82 -18.41
CA ARG A 258 0.09 9.83 -19.50
C ARG A 258 -1.10 8.87 -19.44
N THR A 259 -1.43 8.30 -20.58
CA THR A 259 -2.54 7.37 -20.79
C THR A 259 -2.80 6.49 -19.59
N PRO A 260 -4.04 6.48 -19.04
CA PRO A 260 -4.36 5.57 -17.95
C PRO A 260 -4.06 4.16 -18.42
N THR A 261 -3.45 3.37 -17.58
CA THR A 261 -3.36 1.94 -17.85
C THR A 261 -4.77 1.42 -17.80
N ASN A 262 -5.28 0.91 -18.89
CA ASN A 262 -6.59 0.25 -18.94
C ASN A 262 -6.61 -1.04 -18.10
N ILE A 263 -5.92 -1.03 -16.96
CA ILE A 263 -5.75 -2.15 -16.06
C ILE A 263 -6.52 -1.83 -14.78
N GLN A 264 -7.42 -2.69 -14.43
CA GLN A 264 -8.12 -2.67 -13.16
C GLN A 264 -7.76 -3.93 -12.38
N TRP A 265 -7.26 -3.79 -11.18
CA TRP A 265 -7.06 -4.90 -10.26
C TRP A 265 -8.41 -5.52 -9.90
N VAL A 266 -8.50 -6.86 -9.87
CA VAL A 266 -9.75 -7.58 -9.61
C VAL A 266 -9.61 -8.57 -8.46
N MET A 267 -8.42 -9.17 -8.28
CA MET A 267 -8.14 -10.20 -7.29
C MET A 267 -6.65 -10.36 -7.05
#